data_65e3618a81d17e93d8a7fb53b7f39a8a
#
_entry.id   65e3618a81d17e93d8a7fb53b7f39a8a
#
_cell.length_a   1.000
_cell.length_b   1.000
_cell.length_c   1.000
_cell.angle_alpha   90.00
_cell.angle_beta   90.00
_cell.angle_gamma   90.00
#
_symmetry.space_group_name_H-M   'P 1'
#
loop_
_entity.id
_entity.type
_entity.pdbx_description
1 polymer ?
#
loop_
_entity_poly.entity_id
_entity_poly.type
_entity_poly.pdbx_seq_one_letter_code
_entity_poly.pdbx_strand_id
1 'polypeptide(L)'
;EDDADQAQHLVSVPFAPANDSEARLKVLPLNSHLPQTAKRMKARTVLVADVLTRDSETMRTLSLAVESMGIELAMTASVADLSGADLHFRNDPSMPVVTARLTQYSAITRILKRICDIVLSAIAIILSSPIMLWVAYKVKREDGGPVFYSQTRIGIYGKPFTMYKFRSMRTDADEIKAKLAKERGIEDRFIFKLKDDPRVTKIGHFIRKTSLDEFPQFFNVFKGDMSLVGPRPPLPEEVARYGMLYSTRLLVKPGITGPWQISGRSDLTQKQSEYADVSYIQDWSITGDIAILLKTVVAVFKGTGSY
;
A
#
# COMPACT_ATOMS: atom_id res chain seq x y z
N GLU A 1 13.83 -20.51 -14.30
CA GLU A 1 13.48 -21.01 -15.67
C GLU A 1 12.16 -21.76 -15.70
N ASP A 2 11.68 -22.30 -14.56
CA ASP A 2 10.43 -23.08 -14.52
C ASP A 2 9.13 -22.25 -14.41
N ASP A 3 9.20 -20.96 -14.06
CA ASP A 3 8.00 -20.11 -13.89
C ASP A 3 7.47 -19.48 -15.21
N ALA A 4 8.26 -19.52 -16.28
CA ALA A 4 7.85 -18.92 -17.56
C ALA A 4 6.94 -19.84 -18.38
N ASP A 5 6.98 -21.14 -18.15
CA ASP A 5 6.25 -22.12 -18.94
C ASP A 5 4.80 -22.36 -18.46
N GLN A 6 4.48 -22.00 -17.22
CA GLN A 6 3.11 -22.11 -16.69
C GLN A 6 2.17 -20.99 -17.18
N ALA A 7 2.69 -19.94 -17.79
CA ALA A 7 1.89 -18.81 -18.30
C ALA A 7 1.18 -19.11 -19.65
N GLN A 8 1.43 -20.23 -20.29
CA GLN A 8 0.95 -20.50 -21.66
C GLN A 8 -0.36 -21.29 -21.78
N HIS A 9 -0.92 -21.79 -20.69
CA HIS A 9 -2.20 -22.49 -20.75
C HIS A 9 -3.39 -21.63 -20.31
N LEU A 10 -3.73 -20.62 -21.11
CA LEU A 10 -5.05 -20.00 -21.07
C LEU A 10 -6.07 -20.98 -21.72
N VAL A 11 -6.58 -21.90 -20.91
CA VAL A 11 -7.68 -22.77 -21.37
C VAL A 11 -8.97 -21.96 -21.25
N SER A 12 -9.56 -21.58 -22.38
CA SER A 12 -10.93 -21.06 -22.40
C SER A 12 -11.89 -22.24 -22.41
N VAL A 13 -12.57 -22.50 -21.29
CA VAL A 13 -13.64 -23.46 -21.21
C VAL A 13 -14.91 -22.79 -21.72
N PRO A 14 -15.58 -23.31 -22.76
CA PRO A 14 -16.87 -22.80 -23.20
C PRO A 14 -17.91 -23.13 -22.12
N PHE A 15 -18.48 -22.09 -21.52
CA PHE A 15 -19.68 -22.22 -20.71
C PHE A 15 -20.86 -21.96 -21.62
N ALA A 16 -21.76 -22.93 -21.76
CA ALA A 16 -23.01 -22.75 -22.50
C ALA A 16 -24.10 -22.25 -21.56
N PRO A 17 -24.38 -20.94 -21.53
CA PRO A 17 -25.57 -20.44 -20.85
C PRO A 17 -26.81 -20.90 -21.62
N ALA A 18 -27.95 -20.97 -20.95
CA ALA A 18 -29.21 -21.41 -21.51
C ALA A 18 -29.73 -20.60 -22.72
N ASN A 19 -29.04 -19.55 -23.11
CA ASN A 19 -29.30 -18.73 -24.29
C ASN A 19 -28.06 -18.72 -25.19
N ASP A 20 -28.21 -18.94 -26.46
CA ASP A 20 -27.28 -19.13 -27.58
C ASP A 20 -26.03 -18.23 -27.71
N SER A 21 -25.62 -17.50 -26.69
CA SER A 21 -24.37 -16.73 -26.65
C SER A 21 -23.26 -17.51 -25.95
N GLU A 22 -22.27 -17.98 -26.68
CA GLU A 22 -21.05 -18.61 -26.14
C GLU A 22 -20.33 -17.64 -25.16
N ALA A 23 -20.55 -17.78 -23.85
CA ALA A 23 -19.76 -17.11 -22.85
C ALA A 23 -18.48 -17.90 -22.62
N ARG A 24 -17.33 -17.31 -22.91
CA ARG A 24 -16.02 -17.91 -22.62
C ARG A 24 -15.50 -17.42 -21.28
N LEU A 25 -15.27 -18.34 -20.36
CA LEU A 25 -14.57 -18.05 -19.11
C LEU A 25 -13.07 -17.89 -19.38
N LYS A 26 -12.49 -16.81 -18.88
CA LYS A 26 -11.03 -16.63 -18.93
C LYS A 26 -10.41 -17.25 -17.69
N VAL A 27 -9.51 -18.20 -17.88
CA VAL A 27 -8.71 -18.79 -16.81
C VAL A 27 -7.47 -17.94 -16.59
N LEU A 28 -7.20 -17.55 -15.34
CA LEU A 28 -6.05 -16.77 -14.93
C LEU A 28 -5.19 -17.59 -13.98
N PRO A 29 -3.86 -17.49 -14.07
CA PRO A 29 -2.97 -18.13 -13.10
C PRO A 29 -3.13 -17.49 -11.71
N LEU A 30 -3.06 -18.32 -10.67
CA LEU A 30 -3.07 -17.87 -9.29
C LEU A 30 -1.69 -17.30 -8.92
N ASN A 31 -1.52 -15.99 -9.11
CA ASN A 31 -0.29 -15.27 -8.77
C ASN A 31 -0.61 -13.89 -8.17
N SER A 32 0.41 -13.18 -7.70
CA SER A 32 0.28 -11.85 -7.09
C SER A 32 -0.34 -10.79 -8.02
N HIS A 33 -0.36 -11.01 -9.33
CA HIS A 33 -0.93 -10.09 -10.32
C HIS A 33 -2.39 -10.40 -10.70
N LEU A 34 -2.93 -11.54 -10.23
CA LEU A 34 -4.31 -11.95 -10.56
C LEU A 34 -5.33 -10.85 -10.20
N PRO A 35 -5.32 -10.24 -9.00
CA PRO A 35 -6.31 -9.23 -8.65
C PRO A 35 -6.26 -8.02 -9.57
N GLN A 36 -5.07 -7.51 -9.90
CA GLN A 36 -4.88 -6.38 -10.80
C GLN A 36 -5.33 -6.70 -12.23
N THR A 37 -5.07 -7.94 -12.66
CA THR A 37 -5.49 -8.43 -13.97
C THR A 37 -7.01 -8.55 -14.06
N ALA A 38 -7.66 -9.11 -13.05
CA ALA A 38 -9.12 -9.18 -12.94
C ALA A 38 -9.74 -7.77 -12.97
N LYS A 39 -9.15 -6.83 -12.26
CA LYS A 39 -9.60 -5.42 -12.27
C LYS A 39 -9.47 -4.76 -13.64
N ARG A 40 -8.34 -4.96 -14.34
CA ARG A 40 -8.14 -4.44 -15.72
C ARG A 40 -9.15 -5.02 -16.69
N MET A 41 -9.51 -6.30 -16.50
CA MET A 41 -10.51 -6.99 -17.32
C MET A 41 -11.95 -6.60 -16.98
N LYS A 42 -12.16 -5.74 -15.98
CA LYS A 42 -13.48 -5.36 -15.46
C LYS A 42 -14.30 -6.59 -15.02
N ALA A 43 -13.62 -7.60 -14.48
CA ALA A 43 -14.29 -8.77 -13.94
C ALA A 43 -15.24 -8.35 -12.79
N ARG A 44 -16.40 -8.95 -12.72
CA ARG A 44 -17.36 -8.78 -11.60
C ARG A 44 -17.20 -9.86 -10.57
N THR A 45 -16.82 -11.05 -11.00
CA THR A 45 -16.66 -12.23 -10.14
C THR A 45 -15.40 -12.98 -10.54
N VAL A 46 -14.63 -13.42 -9.57
CA VAL A 46 -13.54 -14.38 -9.71
C VAL A 46 -14.02 -15.71 -9.11
N LEU A 47 -14.08 -16.75 -9.92
CA LEU A 47 -14.45 -18.09 -9.48
C LEU A 47 -13.21 -18.94 -9.26
N VAL A 48 -13.04 -19.44 -8.04
CA VAL A 48 -12.04 -20.46 -7.71
C VAL A 48 -12.69 -21.81 -7.86
N ALA A 49 -12.27 -22.53 -8.90
CA ALA A 49 -12.86 -23.82 -9.28
C ALA A 49 -12.03 -25.05 -8.82
N ASP A 50 -10.85 -24.81 -8.26
CA ASP A 50 -9.95 -25.86 -7.80
C ASP A 50 -9.96 -25.99 -6.28
N VAL A 51 -9.69 -27.21 -5.80
CA VAL A 51 -9.44 -27.47 -4.38
C VAL A 51 -8.06 -26.88 -4.06
N LEU A 52 -8.04 -25.60 -3.72
CA LEU A 52 -6.85 -25.06 -3.10
C LEU A 52 -6.64 -25.86 -1.81
N THR A 53 -5.56 -26.63 -1.77
CA THR A 53 -5.11 -27.28 -0.55
C THR A 53 -5.23 -26.28 0.59
N ARG A 54 -5.59 -26.73 1.79
CA ARG A 54 -5.86 -25.94 3.03
C ARG A 54 -4.80 -24.90 3.41
N ASP A 55 -4.17 -24.25 2.43
CA ASP A 55 -3.36 -23.07 2.64
C ASP A 55 -4.31 -21.88 2.84
N SER A 56 -4.79 -21.78 4.08
CA SER A 56 -5.68 -20.71 4.54
C SER A 56 -5.13 -19.31 4.19
N GLU A 57 -3.82 -19.19 4.06
CA GLU A 57 -3.12 -17.93 3.76
C GLU A 57 -3.32 -17.49 2.31
N THR A 58 -3.22 -18.40 1.34
CA THR A 58 -3.43 -18.07 -0.08
C THR A 58 -4.87 -17.66 -0.35
N MET A 59 -5.85 -18.38 0.21
CA MET A 59 -7.27 -18.03 0.05
C MET A 59 -7.61 -16.73 0.76
N ARG A 60 -7.09 -16.52 1.97
CA ARG A 60 -7.28 -15.27 2.71
C ARG A 60 -6.72 -14.08 1.95
N THR A 61 -5.55 -14.23 1.36
CA THR A 61 -4.91 -13.20 0.54
C THR A 61 -5.71 -12.93 -0.73
N LEU A 62 -6.16 -13.98 -1.42
CA LEU A 62 -6.97 -13.85 -2.63
C LEU A 62 -8.31 -13.17 -2.34
N SER A 63 -9.01 -13.56 -1.27
CA SER A 63 -10.28 -12.96 -0.90
C SER A 63 -10.14 -11.46 -0.62
N LEU A 64 -9.16 -11.09 0.20
CA LEU A 64 -8.86 -9.68 0.48
C LEU A 64 -8.55 -8.89 -0.79
N ALA A 65 -7.71 -9.46 -1.65
CA ALA A 65 -7.25 -8.80 -2.85
C ALA A 65 -8.38 -8.56 -3.86
N VAL A 66 -9.19 -9.57 -4.12
CA VAL A 66 -10.28 -9.51 -5.10
C VAL A 66 -11.38 -8.58 -4.61
N GLU A 67 -11.71 -8.68 -3.32
CA GLU A 67 -12.81 -7.95 -2.71
C GLU A 67 -12.50 -6.47 -2.47
N SER A 68 -11.25 -6.13 -2.11
CA SER A 68 -10.82 -4.73 -2.01
C SER A 68 -10.96 -3.98 -3.34
N MET A 69 -11.00 -4.72 -4.46
CA MET A 69 -11.23 -4.16 -5.79
C MET A 69 -12.72 -4.10 -6.16
N GLY A 70 -13.63 -4.52 -5.26
CA GLY A 70 -15.06 -4.58 -5.50
C GLY A 70 -15.45 -5.69 -6.46
N ILE A 71 -14.65 -6.76 -6.55
CA ILE A 71 -14.90 -7.96 -7.33
C ILE A 71 -15.42 -9.04 -6.37
N GLU A 72 -16.45 -9.77 -6.74
CA GLU A 72 -16.99 -10.86 -5.95
C GLU A 72 -16.11 -12.10 -6.06
N LEU A 73 -15.75 -12.72 -4.94
CA LEU A 73 -15.07 -14.00 -4.90
C LEU A 73 -16.12 -15.11 -4.77
N ALA A 74 -16.16 -16.00 -5.72
CA ALA A 74 -16.99 -17.20 -5.71
C ALA A 74 -16.12 -18.45 -5.58
N MET A 75 -16.59 -19.43 -4.81
CA MET A 75 -15.86 -20.67 -4.58
C MET A 75 -16.79 -21.86 -4.69
N THR A 76 -16.24 -23.00 -5.10
CA THR A 76 -16.95 -24.28 -5.02
C THR A 76 -16.99 -24.76 -3.56
N ALA A 77 -18.01 -25.52 -3.18
CA ALA A 77 -18.37 -25.86 -1.80
C ALA A 77 -17.33 -26.63 -0.95
N SER A 78 -16.17 -26.90 -1.47
CA SER A 78 -15.09 -27.61 -0.75
C SER A 78 -14.15 -26.71 0.09
N VAL A 79 -14.38 -25.40 0.12
CA VAL A 79 -13.50 -24.43 0.83
C VAL A 79 -14.19 -23.94 2.10
N ALA A 80 -13.81 -24.51 3.22
CA ALA A 80 -14.55 -24.42 4.50
C ALA A 80 -14.00 -23.45 5.53
N ASP A 81 -13.17 -22.43 5.20
CA ASP A 81 -12.62 -21.54 6.23
C ASP A 81 -12.57 -20.07 5.80
N LEU A 82 -13.75 -19.45 5.69
CA LEU A 82 -13.86 -17.99 5.60
C LEU A 82 -14.44 -17.45 6.91
N SER A 83 -13.59 -17.25 7.90
CA SER A 83 -14.02 -16.55 9.12
C SER A 83 -14.20 -15.07 8.86
N GLY A 84 -15.40 -14.54 9.13
CA GLY A 84 -15.68 -13.11 9.12
C GLY A 84 -16.28 -12.55 7.82
N ALA A 85 -16.56 -13.37 6.83
CA ALA A 85 -17.20 -12.93 5.58
C ALA A 85 -18.71 -13.19 5.58
N ASP A 86 -19.49 -12.29 4.99
CA ASP A 86 -20.89 -12.56 4.66
C ASP A 86 -20.95 -13.59 3.53
N LEU A 87 -21.36 -14.81 3.87
CA LEU A 87 -21.46 -15.91 2.92
C LEU A 87 -22.84 -15.89 2.26
N HIS A 88 -22.87 -15.69 0.97
CA HIS A 88 -24.08 -15.81 0.16
C HIS A 88 -24.06 -17.12 -0.62
N PHE A 89 -25.02 -17.98 -0.34
CA PHE A 89 -25.22 -19.23 -1.10
C PHE A 89 -26.07 -18.93 -2.33
N ARG A 90 -25.51 -19.11 -3.51
CA ARG A 90 -26.29 -19.19 -4.74
C ARG A 90 -26.66 -20.65 -4.99
N ASN A 91 -27.92 -20.94 -4.85
CA ASN A 91 -28.46 -22.28 -5.13
C ASN A 91 -28.64 -22.43 -6.65
N ASP A 92 -27.59 -22.79 -7.35
CA ASP A 92 -27.68 -23.25 -8.73
C ASP A 92 -27.79 -24.79 -8.69
N PRO A 93 -28.82 -25.41 -9.32
CA PRO A 93 -29.01 -26.85 -9.29
C PRO A 93 -27.83 -27.67 -9.84
N SER A 94 -27.00 -27.04 -10.68
CA SER A 94 -25.85 -27.68 -11.30
C SER A 94 -24.53 -27.52 -10.52
N MET A 95 -24.41 -26.46 -9.70
CA MET A 95 -23.20 -26.20 -8.95
C MET A 95 -23.48 -25.22 -7.79
N PRO A 96 -23.47 -25.68 -6.52
CA PRO A 96 -23.61 -24.76 -5.38
C PRO A 96 -22.38 -23.84 -5.31
N VAL A 97 -22.61 -22.54 -5.49
CA VAL A 97 -21.57 -21.51 -5.42
C VAL A 97 -21.73 -20.72 -4.14
N VAL A 98 -20.66 -20.63 -3.36
CA VAL A 98 -20.59 -19.79 -2.18
C VAL A 98 -19.83 -18.51 -2.53
N THR A 99 -20.49 -17.35 -2.37
CA THR A 99 -19.84 -16.05 -2.54
C THR A 99 -19.59 -15.43 -1.17
N ALA A 100 -18.40 -14.90 -0.98
CA ALA A 100 -18.00 -14.25 0.26
C ALA A 100 -17.78 -12.75 0.01
N ARG A 101 -18.33 -11.90 0.87
CA ARG A 101 -18.10 -10.45 0.84
C ARG A 101 -17.57 -9.96 2.18
N LEU A 102 -16.45 -9.26 2.16
CA LEU A 102 -15.97 -8.55 3.33
C LEU A 102 -16.65 -7.17 3.41
N THR A 103 -17.43 -6.95 4.45
CA THR A 103 -18.27 -5.76 4.65
C THR A 103 -17.50 -4.44 4.71
N GLN A 104 -16.23 -4.49 5.09
CA GLN A 104 -15.40 -3.31 5.31
C GLN A 104 -15.00 -2.54 4.03
N TYR A 105 -15.14 -3.13 2.84
CA TYR A 105 -14.81 -2.48 1.58
C TYR A 105 -16.03 -1.95 0.82
N SER A 106 -17.10 -1.66 1.51
CA SER A 106 -18.27 -1.07 0.87
C SER A 106 -17.92 0.25 0.17
N ALA A 107 -18.63 0.57 -0.91
CA ALA A 107 -18.41 1.82 -1.65
C ALA A 107 -18.62 3.05 -0.74
N ILE A 108 -19.58 2.97 0.17
CA ILE A 108 -19.90 4.04 1.14
C ILE A 108 -18.70 4.30 2.05
N THR A 109 -18.10 3.26 2.60
CA THR A 109 -16.97 3.35 3.51
C THR A 109 -15.75 3.98 2.83
N ARG A 110 -15.47 3.60 1.57
CA ARG A 110 -14.40 4.20 0.76
C ARG A 110 -14.63 5.68 0.46
N ILE A 111 -15.88 6.06 0.17
CA ILE A 111 -16.24 7.46 -0.06
C ILE A 111 -16.08 8.27 1.22
N LEU A 112 -16.55 7.75 2.35
CA LEU A 112 -16.43 8.43 3.64
C LEU A 112 -14.96 8.63 4.04
N LYS A 113 -14.11 7.59 3.90
CA LYS A 113 -12.66 7.73 4.10
C LYS A 113 -12.06 8.81 3.19
N ARG A 114 -12.47 8.85 1.91
CA ARG A 114 -11.96 9.86 0.98
C ARG A 114 -12.38 11.27 1.37
N ILE A 115 -13.60 11.47 1.83
CA ILE A 115 -14.07 12.76 2.34
C ILE A 115 -13.24 13.18 3.56
N CYS A 116 -13.03 12.28 4.52
CA CYS A 116 -12.18 12.54 5.68
C CYS A 116 -10.75 12.89 5.26
N ASP A 117 -10.15 12.16 4.32
CA ASP A 117 -8.82 12.45 3.79
C ASP A 117 -8.73 13.87 3.20
N ILE A 118 -9.71 14.26 2.38
CA ILE A 118 -9.75 15.59 1.76
C ILE A 118 -9.89 16.69 2.81
N VAL A 119 -10.87 16.56 3.70
CA VAL A 119 -11.17 17.59 4.71
C VAL A 119 -9.99 17.76 5.66
N LEU A 120 -9.50 16.66 6.23
CA LEU A 120 -8.42 16.72 7.21
C LEU A 120 -7.09 17.14 6.57
N SER A 121 -6.79 16.71 5.34
CA SER A 121 -5.57 17.18 4.66
C SER A 121 -5.65 18.65 4.27
N ALA A 122 -6.81 19.16 3.87
CA ALA A 122 -7.01 20.59 3.60
C ALA A 122 -6.78 21.42 4.87
N ILE A 123 -7.36 21.01 5.99
CA ILE A 123 -7.14 21.65 7.29
C ILE A 123 -5.65 21.60 7.66
N ALA A 124 -4.99 20.44 7.52
CA ALA A 124 -3.58 20.29 7.80
C ALA A 124 -2.71 21.21 6.94
N ILE A 125 -3.00 21.33 5.63
CA ILE A 125 -2.30 22.25 4.72
C ILE A 125 -2.46 23.69 5.19
N ILE A 126 -3.68 24.14 5.50
CA ILE A 126 -3.95 25.52 5.93
C ILE A 126 -3.21 25.83 7.23
N LEU A 127 -3.35 24.96 8.24
CA LEU A 127 -2.74 25.18 9.55
C LEU A 127 -1.21 25.09 9.52
N SER A 128 -0.65 24.20 8.67
CA SER A 128 0.81 24.05 8.56
C SER A 128 1.46 25.01 7.57
N SER A 129 0.68 25.74 6.76
CA SER A 129 1.21 26.61 5.70
C SER A 129 2.25 27.64 6.20
N PRO A 130 2.10 28.33 7.36
CA PRO A 130 3.12 29.25 7.83
C PRO A 130 4.45 28.54 8.15
N ILE A 131 4.36 27.34 8.74
CA ILE A 131 5.54 26.52 9.07
C ILE A 131 6.17 26.01 7.77
N MET A 132 5.38 25.56 6.82
CA MET A 132 5.85 25.09 5.52
C MET A 132 6.59 26.19 4.74
N LEU A 133 6.07 27.43 4.75
CA LEU A 133 6.72 28.57 4.13
C LEU A 133 8.04 28.91 4.81
N TRP A 134 8.09 28.88 6.15
CA TRP A 134 9.31 29.07 6.90
C TRP A 134 10.37 27.99 6.57
N VAL A 135 9.98 26.71 6.56
CA VAL A 135 10.87 25.60 6.18
C VAL A 135 11.37 25.79 4.74
N ALA A 136 10.47 26.11 3.80
CA ALA A 136 10.82 26.37 2.39
C ALA A 136 11.88 27.46 2.26
N TYR A 137 11.69 28.59 2.98
CA TYR A 137 12.65 29.67 3.01
C TYR A 137 14.01 29.25 3.57
N LYS A 138 14.03 28.51 4.70
CA LYS A 138 15.26 28.02 5.33
C LYS A 138 16.01 27.04 4.43
N VAL A 139 15.33 26.07 3.84
CA VAL A 139 15.92 25.11 2.88
C VAL A 139 16.52 25.83 1.68
N LYS A 140 15.78 26.80 1.10
CA LYS A 140 16.26 27.57 -0.04
C LYS A 140 17.50 28.41 0.28
N ARG A 141 17.56 28.96 1.50
CA ARG A 141 18.67 29.85 1.90
C ARG A 141 19.95 29.09 2.27
N GLU A 142 19.86 27.79 2.58
CA GLU A 142 21.02 27.03 3.06
C GLU A 142 22.03 26.75 1.95
N ASP A 143 21.56 26.33 0.76
CA ASP A 143 22.44 25.97 -0.38
C ASP A 143 21.91 26.43 -1.74
N GLY A 144 20.84 27.22 -1.76
CA GLY A 144 20.25 27.76 -3.02
C GLY A 144 19.50 26.73 -3.89
N GLY A 145 19.55 25.45 -3.54
CA GLY A 145 18.95 24.37 -4.33
C GLY A 145 17.41 24.31 -4.26
N PRO A 146 16.77 23.28 -4.83
CA PRO A 146 15.32 23.11 -4.83
C PRO A 146 14.80 22.89 -3.40
N VAL A 147 13.61 23.46 -3.11
CA VAL A 147 12.97 23.34 -1.79
C VAL A 147 12.39 21.95 -1.58
N PHE A 148 11.79 21.41 -2.63
CA PHE A 148 11.15 20.09 -2.59
C PHE A 148 12.06 19.01 -3.14
N TYR A 149 11.97 17.85 -2.54
CA TYR A 149 12.45 16.58 -3.06
C TYR A 149 11.26 15.75 -3.48
N SER A 150 11.32 15.17 -4.66
CA SER A 150 10.30 14.30 -5.20
C SER A 150 10.86 12.91 -5.46
N GLN A 151 10.08 11.88 -5.13
CA GLN A 151 10.46 10.50 -5.34
C GLN A 151 9.28 9.68 -5.88
N THR A 152 9.54 8.89 -6.91
CA THR A 152 8.53 7.94 -7.41
C THR A 152 8.29 6.86 -6.38
N ARG A 153 7.04 6.65 -6.04
CA ARG A 153 6.54 5.61 -5.13
C ARG A 153 5.41 4.85 -5.80
N ILE A 154 5.14 3.66 -5.29
CA ILE A 154 4.03 2.85 -5.77
C ILE A 154 2.82 3.05 -4.87
N GLY A 155 1.70 3.38 -5.49
CA GLY A 155 0.42 3.61 -4.86
C GLY A 155 -0.56 2.45 -5.06
N ILE A 156 -1.84 2.78 -4.91
CA ILE A 156 -2.93 1.81 -5.05
C ILE A 156 -2.88 1.11 -6.42
N TYR A 157 -3.10 -0.20 -6.42
CA TYR A 157 -3.09 -1.07 -7.61
C TYR A 157 -1.79 -1.05 -8.40
N GLY A 158 -0.66 -0.79 -7.72
CA GLY A 158 0.64 -0.76 -8.36
C GLY A 158 0.90 0.47 -9.23
N LYS A 159 0.07 1.52 -9.15
CA LYS A 159 0.24 2.74 -9.94
C LYS A 159 1.35 3.61 -9.35
N PRO A 160 2.35 4.03 -10.14
CA PRO A 160 3.36 4.95 -9.66
C PRO A 160 2.77 6.35 -9.44
N PHE A 161 3.27 7.04 -8.41
CA PHE A 161 2.96 8.44 -8.15
C PHE A 161 4.19 9.18 -7.62
N THR A 162 4.17 10.50 -7.70
CA THR A 162 5.24 11.36 -7.19
C THR A 162 4.94 11.77 -5.76
N MET A 163 5.74 11.29 -4.81
CA MET A 163 5.66 11.67 -3.41
C MET A 163 6.53 12.91 -3.15
N TYR A 164 5.96 13.91 -2.48
CA TYR A 164 6.64 15.17 -2.16
C TYR A 164 7.15 15.18 -0.73
N LYS A 165 8.37 15.70 -0.55
CA LYS A 165 8.97 16.01 0.75
C LYS A 165 9.72 17.34 0.69
N PHE A 166 10.00 17.96 1.83
CA PHE A 166 11.04 18.98 1.86
C PHE A 166 12.41 18.32 1.71
N ARG A 167 13.28 18.97 0.96
CA ARG A 167 14.65 18.50 0.79
C ARG A 167 15.41 18.66 2.09
N SER A 168 15.89 17.56 2.63
CA SER A 168 16.66 17.47 3.87
C SER A 168 18.14 17.11 3.65
N MET A 169 18.50 16.79 2.40
CA MET A 169 19.86 16.44 2.01
C MET A 169 20.42 17.45 1.02
N ARG A 170 21.74 17.52 0.95
CA ARG A 170 22.50 18.33 -0.02
C ARG A 170 22.18 17.93 -1.44
N THR A 171 22.44 18.82 -2.39
CA THR A 171 22.22 18.57 -3.83
C THR A 171 23.13 17.49 -4.40
N ASP A 172 24.33 17.29 -3.79
CA ASP A 172 25.33 16.27 -4.16
C ASP A 172 25.19 14.97 -3.34
N ALA A 173 24.02 14.75 -2.69
CA ALA A 173 23.80 13.63 -1.78
C ALA A 173 23.98 12.25 -2.45
N ASP A 174 23.62 12.10 -3.73
CA ASP A 174 23.76 10.84 -4.46
C ASP A 174 25.22 10.52 -4.78
N GLU A 175 26.05 11.52 -5.09
CA GLU A 175 27.48 11.35 -5.27
C GLU A 175 28.18 10.93 -3.96
N ILE A 176 27.81 11.58 -2.86
CA ILE A 176 28.31 11.23 -1.53
C ILE A 176 27.87 9.81 -1.14
N LYS A 177 26.61 9.42 -1.46
CA LYS A 177 26.12 8.05 -1.24
C LYS A 177 26.98 7.02 -1.97
N ALA A 178 27.27 7.25 -3.25
CA ALA A 178 28.07 6.34 -4.06
C ALA A 178 29.50 6.18 -3.48
N LYS A 179 30.13 7.27 -3.05
CA LYS A 179 31.45 7.24 -2.40
C LYS A 179 31.43 6.46 -1.08
N LEU A 180 30.47 6.75 -0.21
CA LEU A 180 30.31 6.07 1.08
C LEU A 180 30.01 4.57 0.94
N ALA A 181 29.20 4.19 -0.07
CA ALA A 181 28.91 2.79 -0.36
C ALA A 181 30.17 2.03 -0.77
N LYS A 182 30.98 2.66 -1.63
CA LYS A 182 32.25 2.09 -2.10
C LYS A 182 33.28 1.97 -0.98
N GLU A 183 33.42 3.00 -0.13
CA GLU A 183 34.38 3.02 1.00
C GLU A 183 34.03 1.97 2.08
N ARG A 184 32.75 1.65 2.27
CA ARG A 184 32.30 0.73 3.32
C ARG A 184 31.95 -0.66 2.83
N GLY A 185 32.12 -0.96 1.53
CA GLY A 185 31.78 -2.27 0.96
C GLY A 185 30.31 -2.66 1.11
N ILE A 186 29.39 -1.69 1.11
CA ILE A 186 27.95 -1.89 1.40
C ILE A 186 27.16 -1.60 0.11
N GLU A 187 27.61 -2.11 -1.02
CA GLU A 187 26.97 -1.81 -2.32
C GLU A 187 25.53 -2.34 -2.43
N ASP A 188 25.17 -3.38 -1.67
CA ASP A 188 23.88 -4.10 -1.78
C ASP A 188 22.82 -3.74 -0.71
N ARG A 189 23.08 -2.78 0.18
CA ARG A 189 22.07 -2.46 1.21
C ARG A 189 21.08 -1.40 0.74
N PHE A 190 19.82 -1.78 0.57
CA PHE A 190 18.68 -0.92 0.21
C PHE A 190 18.44 0.24 1.18
N ILE A 191 18.71 0.05 2.46
CA ILE A 191 18.50 1.05 3.50
C ILE A 191 19.85 1.47 4.06
N PHE A 192 20.38 2.57 3.54
CA PHE A 192 21.59 3.19 4.03
C PHE A 192 21.21 4.23 5.10
N LYS A 193 21.08 3.78 6.35
CA LYS A 193 20.85 4.68 7.49
C LYS A 193 22.15 4.85 8.27
N LEU A 194 22.63 6.07 8.35
CA LEU A 194 23.74 6.47 9.20
C LEU A 194 23.20 7.36 10.32
N LYS A 195 23.69 7.17 11.54
CA LYS A 195 23.31 7.99 12.70
C LYS A 195 23.72 9.44 12.50
N ASP A 196 24.92 9.66 11.89
CA ASP A 196 25.40 10.96 11.46
C ASP A 196 25.65 10.91 9.95
N ASP A 197 24.61 11.20 9.18
CA ASP A 197 24.67 11.13 7.72
C ASP A 197 25.20 12.48 7.16
N PRO A 198 26.42 12.51 6.58
CA PRO A 198 27.03 13.73 6.09
C PRO A 198 26.28 14.40 4.92
N ARG A 199 25.31 13.70 4.33
CA ARG A 199 24.45 14.21 3.27
C ARG A 199 23.37 15.13 3.79
N VAL A 200 23.01 15.02 5.09
CA VAL A 200 21.92 15.80 5.70
C VAL A 200 22.38 17.21 5.99
N THR A 201 21.61 18.20 5.59
CA THR A 201 21.89 19.61 5.86
C THR A 201 21.56 19.97 7.32
N LYS A 202 21.99 21.13 7.81
CA LYS A 202 21.67 21.56 9.20
C LYS A 202 20.15 21.69 9.41
N ILE A 203 19.48 22.37 8.49
CA ILE A 203 18.00 22.44 8.51
C ILE A 203 17.38 21.07 8.28
N GLY A 204 18.04 20.21 7.47
CA GLY A 204 17.63 18.83 7.23
C GLY A 204 17.54 17.99 8.50
N HIS A 205 18.51 18.11 9.40
CA HIS A 205 18.48 17.46 10.72
C HIS A 205 17.26 17.91 11.55
N PHE A 206 16.98 19.21 11.56
CA PHE A 206 15.84 19.75 12.30
C PHE A 206 14.51 19.25 11.73
N ILE A 207 14.29 19.37 10.40
CA ILE A 207 13.02 18.96 9.79
C ILE A 207 12.78 17.46 9.84
N ARG A 208 13.83 16.63 9.79
CA ARG A 208 13.72 15.19 10.00
C ARG A 208 13.37 14.83 11.43
N LYS A 209 14.05 15.46 12.40
CA LYS A 209 13.77 15.25 13.83
C LYS A 209 12.34 15.61 14.20
N THR A 210 11.76 16.62 13.57
CA THR A 210 10.40 17.09 13.79
C THR A 210 9.38 16.51 12.81
N SER A 211 9.81 15.65 11.86
CA SER A 211 8.98 15.11 10.76
C SER A 211 8.33 16.19 9.87
N LEU A 212 8.82 17.43 9.91
CA LEU A 212 8.34 18.51 9.06
C LEU A 212 8.68 18.28 7.58
N ASP A 213 9.70 17.48 7.29
CA ASP A 213 10.06 17.10 5.92
C ASP A 213 8.94 16.36 5.21
N GLU A 214 8.02 15.73 5.92
CA GLU A 214 6.91 14.96 5.37
C GLU A 214 5.63 15.78 5.13
N PHE A 215 5.55 17.02 5.61
CA PHE A 215 4.35 17.88 5.48
C PHE A 215 3.87 18.08 4.02
N PRO A 216 4.75 18.18 3.00
CA PRO A 216 4.29 18.25 1.60
C PRO A 216 3.47 17.04 1.13
N GLN A 217 3.53 15.90 1.84
CA GLN A 217 2.69 14.74 1.52
C GLN A 217 1.19 15.00 1.75
N PHE A 218 0.81 16.01 2.55
CA PHE A 218 -0.59 16.43 2.64
C PHE A 218 -1.17 16.83 1.28
N PHE A 219 -0.37 17.38 0.36
CA PHE A 219 -0.79 17.62 -1.02
C PHE A 219 -1.03 16.32 -1.79
N ASN A 220 -0.24 15.25 -1.55
CA ASN A 220 -0.50 13.95 -2.15
C ASN A 220 -1.83 13.35 -1.63
N VAL A 221 -2.14 13.52 -0.34
CA VAL A 221 -3.41 13.08 0.23
C VAL A 221 -4.57 13.87 -0.38
N PHE A 222 -4.46 15.18 -0.41
CA PHE A 222 -5.50 16.06 -0.97
C PHE A 222 -5.77 15.74 -2.43
N LYS A 223 -4.74 15.53 -3.24
CA LYS A 223 -4.82 15.12 -4.64
C LYS A 223 -5.44 13.72 -4.79
N GLY A 224 -5.18 12.80 -3.86
CA GLY A 224 -5.72 11.45 -3.84
C GLY A 224 -4.74 10.35 -4.20
N ASP A 225 -3.46 10.66 -4.33
CA ASP A 225 -2.40 9.68 -4.51
C ASP A 225 -2.16 8.87 -3.21
N MET A 226 -2.39 9.52 -2.06
CA MET A 226 -2.22 8.96 -0.72
C MET A 226 -3.49 9.11 0.13
N SER A 227 -3.49 8.50 1.30
CA SER A 227 -4.42 8.69 2.42
C SER A 227 -3.66 9.25 3.63
N LEU A 228 -4.36 9.79 4.62
CA LEU A 228 -3.74 10.13 5.90
C LEU A 228 -3.22 8.88 6.61
N VAL A 229 -4.01 7.81 6.61
CA VAL A 229 -3.69 6.54 7.24
C VAL A 229 -3.67 5.41 6.21
N GLY A 230 -2.58 4.65 6.20
CA GLY A 230 -2.39 3.52 5.30
C GLY A 230 -0.97 2.94 5.41
N PRO A 231 -0.67 1.86 4.69
CA PRO A 231 0.67 1.33 4.60
C PRO A 231 1.67 2.36 4.05
N ARG A 232 2.92 2.27 4.48
CA ARG A 232 3.99 3.15 3.96
C ARG A 232 4.11 3.02 2.43
N PRO A 233 4.19 4.13 1.65
CA PRO A 233 4.38 4.04 0.20
C PRO A 233 5.72 3.38 -0.14
N PRO A 234 5.72 2.21 -0.83
CA PRO A 234 6.94 1.49 -1.16
C PRO A 234 7.68 2.09 -2.36
N LEU A 235 8.97 1.78 -2.46
CA LEU A 235 9.76 2.00 -3.65
C LEU A 235 9.42 0.97 -4.75
N PRO A 236 9.63 1.29 -6.05
CA PRO A 236 9.46 0.32 -7.12
C PRO A 236 10.27 -0.97 -6.92
N GLU A 237 11.51 -0.83 -6.45
CA GLU A 237 12.42 -1.97 -6.20
C GLU A 237 11.95 -2.83 -5.00
N GLU A 238 11.30 -2.22 -4.02
CA GLU A 238 10.69 -2.95 -2.89
C GLU A 238 9.54 -3.82 -3.39
N VAL A 239 8.67 -3.26 -4.24
CA VAL A 239 7.50 -3.97 -4.80
C VAL A 239 7.90 -5.17 -5.65
N ALA A 240 8.99 -5.06 -6.41
CA ALA A 240 9.51 -6.16 -7.23
C ALA A 240 9.88 -7.43 -6.41
N ARG A 241 10.05 -7.27 -5.09
CA ARG A 241 10.42 -8.37 -4.16
C ARG A 241 9.28 -8.85 -3.27
N TYR A 242 8.07 -8.29 -3.43
CA TYR A 242 6.93 -8.65 -2.60
C TYR A 242 6.40 -10.04 -2.97
N GLY A 243 6.24 -10.87 -1.94
CA GLY A 243 5.43 -12.08 -2.04
C GLY A 243 3.94 -11.78 -2.19
N MET A 244 3.14 -12.81 -2.44
CA MET A 244 1.70 -12.67 -2.68
C MET A 244 0.99 -11.95 -1.53
N LEU A 245 1.20 -12.38 -0.29
CA LEU A 245 0.56 -11.80 0.87
C LEU A 245 0.92 -10.32 1.05
N TYR A 246 2.19 -9.98 0.93
CA TYR A 246 2.65 -8.60 1.14
C TYR A 246 2.24 -7.65 0.01
N SER A 247 1.97 -8.18 -1.19
CA SER A 247 1.42 -7.41 -2.32
C SER A 247 0.01 -6.86 -2.03
N THR A 248 -0.72 -7.42 -1.06
CA THR A 248 -2.05 -6.92 -0.65
C THR A 248 -2.02 -5.49 -0.16
N ARG A 249 -0.89 -5.00 0.35
CA ARG A 249 -0.72 -3.60 0.73
C ARG A 249 -0.93 -2.61 -0.41
N LEU A 250 -0.80 -3.06 -1.66
CA LEU A 250 -1.06 -2.25 -2.85
C LEU A 250 -2.55 -2.15 -3.20
N LEU A 251 -3.41 -2.80 -2.45
CA LEU A 251 -4.87 -2.76 -2.67
C LEU A 251 -5.53 -1.54 -2.03
N VAL A 252 -4.81 -0.86 -1.14
CA VAL A 252 -5.25 0.36 -0.48
C VAL A 252 -4.31 1.51 -0.81
N LYS A 253 -4.76 2.75 -0.59
CA LYS A 253 -3.88 3.90 -0.75
C LYS A 253 -2.80 3.89 0.33
N PRO A 254 -1.54 4.20 -0.03
CA PRO A 254 -0.49 4.37 0.96
C PRO A 254 -0.80 5.58 1.85
N GLY A 255 -0.37 5.52 3.11
CA GLY A 255 -0.59 6.55 4.11
C GLY A 255 0.62 7.43 4.40
N ILE A 256 0.37 8.63 4.93
CA ILE A 256 1.41 9.44 5.59
C ILE A 256 1.83 8.74 6.88
N THR A 257 0.86 8.23 7.61
CA THR A 257 1.07 7.38 8.78
C THR A 257 0.33 6.06 8.65
N GLY A 258 0.64 5.09 9.52
CA GLY A 258 0.00 3.79 9.50
C GLY A 258 0.51 2.89 10.61
N PRO A 259 0.04 1.63 10.68
CA PRO A 259 0.38 0.71 11.76
C PRO A 259 1.87 0.55 11.99
N TRP A 260 2.63 0.38 10.91
CA TRP A 260 4.07 0.24 10.99
C TRP A 260 4.74 1.47 11.61
N GLN A 261 4.32 2.68 11.21
CA GLN A 261 4.91 3.92 11.69
C GLN A 261 4.68 4.18 13.17
N ILE A 262 3.60 3.64 13.75
CA ILE A 262 3.26 3.82 15.17
C ILE A 262 3.68 2.64 16.06
N SER A 263 4.06 1.49 15.48
CA SER A 263 4.38 0.26 16.22
C SER A 263 5.88 0.00 16.44
N GLY A 264 6.74 1.03 16.27
CA GLY A 264 8.18 0.90 16.54
C GLY A 264 9.07 1.05 15.30
N ARG A 265 8.51 1.27 14.10
CA ARG A 265 9.26 1.56 12.85
C ARG A 265 10.42 0.58 12.59
N SER A 266 11.66 1.03 12.85
CA SER A 266 12.90 0.28 12.58
C SER A 266 13.14 -0.90 13.50
N ASP A 267 12.42 -1.00 14.63
CA ASP A 267 12.59 -2.07 15.63
C ASP A 267 11.79 -3.32 15.28
N LEU A 268 10.87 -3.21 14.31
CA LEU A 268 10.10 -4.34 13.82
C LEU A 268 10.90 -5.15 12.81
N THR A 269 10.80 -6.47 12.92
CA THR A 269 11.26 -7.37 11.86
C THR A 269 10.43 -7.18 10.59
N GLN A 270 10.97 -7.60 9.45
CA GLN A 270 10.22 -7.53 8.18
C GLN A 270 8.86 -8.23 8.28
N LYS A 271 8.83 -9.45 8.85
CA LYS A 271 7.57 -10.20 9.03
C LYS A 271 6.56 -9.48 9.91
N GLN A 272 7.01 -8.82 10.99
CA GLN A 272 6.12 -8.03 11.85
C GLN A 272 5.56 -6.80 11.13
N SER A 273 6.37 -6.14 10.31
CA SER A 273 5.91 -5.01 9.47
C SER A 273 4.89 -5.46 8.44
N GLU A 274 5.14 -6.60 7.79
CA GLU A 274 4.21 -7.22 6.84
C GLU A 274 2.88 -7.55 7.50
N TYR A 275 2.94 -8.20 8.66
CA TYR A 275 1.75 -8.56 9.42
C TYR A 275 0.94 -7.34 9.87
N ALA A 276 1.60 -6.27 10.32
CA ALA A 276 0.93 -5.04 10.73
C ALA A 276 0.17 -4.36 9.56
N ASP A 277 0.79 -4.31 8.37
CA ASP A 277 0.16 -3.75 7.19
C ASP A 277 -1.01 -4.62 6.70
N VAL A 278 -0.85 -5.96 6.71
CA VAL A 278 -1.91 -6.90 6.30
C VAL A 278 -3.09 -6.85 7.28
N SER A 279 -2.83 -6.87 8.58
CA SER A 279 -3.88 -6.76 9.60
C SER A 279 -4.66 -5.45 9.47
N TYR A 280 -3.98 -4.33 9.19
CA TYR A 280 -4.67 -3.06 8.95
C TYR A 280 -5.64 -3.14 7.76
N ILE A 281 -5.23 -3.82 6.70
CA ILE A 281 -6.07 -3.97 5.50
C ILE A 281 -7.28 -4.87 5.81
N GLN A 282 -7.08 -5.92 6.59
CA GLN A 282 -8.13 -6.86 6.96
C GLN A 282 -9.16 -6.25 7.91
N ASP A 283 -8.68 -5.56 8.95
CA ASP A 283 -9.49 -5.07 10.07
C ASP A 283 -9.69 -3.54 10.00
N TRP A 284 -9.56 -2.97 8.79
CA TRP A 284 -9.66 -1.54 8.63
C TRP A 284 -11.01 -0.99 9.13
N SER A 285 -10.93 0.09 9.91
CA SER A 285 -12.10 0.82 10.40
C SER A 285 -11.77 2.31 10.53
N ILE A 286 -12.80 3.16 10.46
CA ILE A 286 -12.63 4.61 10.68
C ILE A 286 -12.13 4.89 12.10
N THR A 287 -12.61 4.15 13.09
CA THR A 287 -12.16 4.26 14.48
C THR A 287 -10.69 3.86 14.63
N GLY A 288 -10.24 2.82 13.89
CA GLY A 288 -8.85 2.44 13.80
C GLY A 288 -7.97 3.55 13.21
N ASP A 289 -8.41 4.19 12.13
CA ASP A 289 -7.71 5.33 11.55
C ASP A 289 -7.57 6.50 12.54
N ILE A 290 -8.65 6.84 13.25
CA ILE A 290 -8.61 7.88 14.30
C ILE A 290 -7.60 7.52 15.39
N ALA A 291 -7.60 6.28 15.86
CA ALA A 291 -6.65 5.81 16.87
C ALA A 291 -5.19 5.90 16.37
N ILE A 292 -4.94 5.56 15.10
CA ILE A 292 -3.61 5.68 14.48
C ILE A 292 -3.19 7.15 14.40
N LEU A 293 -4.08 8.05 13.97
CA LEU A 293 -3.80 9.49 13.89
C LEU A 293 -3.44 10.06 15.27
N LEU A 294 -4.21 9.73 16.31
CA LEU A 294 -3.92 10.19 17.68
C LEU A 294 -2.57 9.66 18.18
N LYS A 295 -2.27 8.38 17.95
CA LYS A 295 -0.97 7.80 18.30
C LYS A 295 0.17 8.45 17.52
N THR A 296 -0.05 8.81 16.26
CA THR A 296 0.96 9.51 15.43
C THR A 296 1.29 10.88 16.02
N VAL A 297 0.27 11.65 16.41
CA VAL A 297 0.48 12.96 17.06
C VAL A 297 1.34 12.79 18.30
N VAL A 298 1.01 11.84 19.17
CA VAL A 298 1.79 11.55 20.39
C VAL A 298 3.23 11.13 20.04
N ALA A 299 3.42 10.28 19.02
CA ALA A 299 4.75 9.82 18.62
C ALA A 299 5.62 10.96 18.09
N VAL A 300 5.04 11.89 17.31
CA VAL A 300 5.75 13.09 16.81
C VAL A 300 6.18 13.98 17.98
N PHE A 301 5.29 14.26 18.93
CA PHE A 301 5.65 15.08 20.10
C PHE A 301 6.69 14.43 21.02
N LYS A 302 6.67 13.10 21.15
CA LYS A 302 7.69 12.35 21.92
C LYS A 302 9.02 12.21 21.19
N GLY A 303 9.09 12.54 19.89
CA GLY A 303 10.30 12.38 19.08
C GLY A 303 10.72 10.90 18.91
N THR A 304 9.84 9.95 19.20
CA THR A 304 10.13 8.52 19.08
C THR A 304 10.18 8.13 17.62
N GLY A 305 11.35 7.65 17.15
CA GLY A 305 11.53 7.09 15.80
C GLY A 305 11.92 8.09 14.71
N SER A 306 12.36 9.29 15.05
CA SER A 306 13.07 10.19 14.14
C SER A 306 14.58 9.95 14.28
N TYR A 307 15.21 9.44 13.24
CA TYR A 307 16.67 9.36 13.09
C TYR A 307 17.08 10.10 11.83
#